data_728d3e4d9087465a22cf2aac8e3d012e
#
_entry.id   728d3e4d9087465a22cf2aac8e3d012e
#
_cell.length_a   1.000
_cell.length_b   1.000
_cell.length_c   1.000
_cell.angle_alpha   90.00
_cell.angle_beta   90.00
_cell.angle_gamma   90.00
#
_symmetry.space_group_name_H-M   'P 1'
#
loop_
_entity.id
_entity.type
_entity.pdbx_description
1 polymer ?
#
loop_
_entity_poly.entity_id
_entity_poly.type
_entity_poly.pdbx_seq_one_letter_code
_entity_poly.pdbx_strand_id
1 'polypeptide(L)'
;TNGSMWCHDTSASENKHGFLALHNGMLSCNSINRRTNAFRNYGYGYFADNGGRILANRSLGNENVIGGYFARHHASIDITHANANHNQGHGYTAINATLLGNGAEARFNQGNGFVIGQSGFLDGSFLMAYGNAGYGYHLDHCQAFMPYARGWKNALGRMYKVHSYVAIK
;
A
#
# COMPACT_ATOMS: atom_id res chain seq x y z
N THR A 1 5.66 -22.58 -4.53
CA THR A 1 4.91 -22.92 -5.76
C THR A 1 4.49 -21.63 -6.44
N ASN A 2 4.92 -21.41 -7.69
CA ASN A 2 4.57 -20.25 -8.50
C ASN A 2 3.11 -20.38 -8.97
N GLY A 3 2.15 -20.11 -8.09
CA GLY A 3 0.73 -20.14 -8.42
C GLY A 3 0.21 -18.75 -8.81
N SER A 4 -0.76 -18.70 -9.71
CA SER A 4 -1.49 -17.47 -10.05
C SER A 4 -2.96 -17.65 -9.65
N MET A 5 -3.53 -16.62 -9.04
CA MET A 5 -4.93 -16.58 -8.63
C MET A 5 -5.58 -15.28 -9.10
N TRP A 6 -6.83 -15.36 -9.49
CA TRP A 6 -7.64 -14.22 -9.93
C TRP A 6 -8.77 -14.00 -8.93
N CYS A 7 -8.88 -12.79 -8.39
CA CYS A 7 -9.89 -12.42 -7.39
C CYS A 7 -10.50 -11.05 -7.75
N HIS A 8 -11.22 -11.04 -8.87
CA HIS A 8 -11.94 -9.85 -9.30
C HIS A 8 -13.27 -9.72 -8.55
N ASP A 9 -13.60 -8.48 -8.17
CA ASP A 9 -14.88 -8.14 -7.54
C ASP A 9 -15.20 -8.98 -6.27
N THR A 10 -14.16 -9.38 -5.54
CA THR A 10 -14.25 -10.21 -4.34
C THR A 10 -14.02 -9.41 -3.07
N SER A 11 -14.49 -9.93 -1.95
CA SER A 11 -14.26 -9.36 -0.63
C SER A 11 -13.61 -10.37 0.31
N ALA A 12 -12.69 -9.89 1.14
CA ALA A 12 -12.08 -10.64 2.22
C ALA A 12 -12.16 -9.84 3.52
N SER A 13 -12.84 -10.37 4.52
CA SER A 13 -13.01 -9.71 5.81
C SER A 13 -12.89 -10.68 6.98
N GLU A 14 -12.52 -10.15 8.15
CA GLU A 14 -12.44 -10.88 9.41
C GLU A 14 -11.45 -12.07 9.38
N ASN A 15 -10.47 -12.01 8.51
CA ASN A 15 -9.39 -13.00 8.40
C ASN A 15 -8.11 -12.48 9.08
N LYS A 16 -7.10 -13.36 9.22
CA LYS A 16 -5.76 -12.92 9.62
C LYS A 16 -5.19 -11.91 8.64
N HIS A 17 -5.33 -12.14 7.33
CA HIS A 17 -5.04 -11.21 6.23
C HIS A 17 -6.11 -11.37 5.15
N GLY A 18 -6.38 -10.31 4.38
CA GLY A 18 -7.36 -10.35 3.30
C GLY A 18 -6.86 -11.16 2.10
N PHE A 19 -5.88 -10.64 1.39
CA PHE A 19 -5.30 -11.22 0.18
C PHE A 19 -3.78 -11.40 0.33
N LEU A 20 -3.28 -12.61 0.06
CA LEU A 20 -1.87 -12.97 0.22
C LEU A 20 -1.24 -13.45 -1.09
N ALA A 21 -0.06 -12.92 -1.42
CA ALA A 21 0.83 -13.45 -2.45
C ALA A 21 2.19 -13.74 -1.83
N LEU A 22 2.57 -15.00 -1.76
CA LEU A 22 3.79 -15.46 -1.11
C LEU A 22 4.65 -16.29 -2.07
N HIS A 23 5.98 -16.31 -1.84
CA HIS A 23 6.92 -17.20 -2.54
C HIS A 23 6.78 -17.17 -4.07
N ASN A 24 6.93 -15.97 -4.67
CA ASN A 24 6.77 -15.72 -6.10
C ASN A 24 5.38 -16.04 -6.67
N GLY A 25 4.36 -16.22 -5.82
CA GLY A 25 2.97 -16.33 -6.24
C GLY A 25 2.44 -15.00 -6.78
N MET A 26 1.49 -15.06 -7.72
CA MET A 26 0.83 -13.88 -8.26
C MET A 26 -0.64 -13.85 -7.92
N LEU A 27 -1.12 -12.71 -7.46
CA LEU A 27 -2.51 -12.47 -7.18
C LEU A 27 -2.99 -11.27 -8.01
N SER A 28 -4.02 -11.47 -8.82
CA SER A 28 -4.66 -10.40 -9.58
C SER A 28 -6.01 -10.05 -8.96
N CYS A 29 -6.05 -8.89 -8.32
CA CYS A 29 -7.24 -8.31 -7.69
C CYS A 29 -7.75 -7.08 -8.46
N ASN A 30 -7.44 -7.01 -9.76
CA ASN A 30 -7.87 -5.90 -10.61
C ASN A 30 -9.38 -5.93 -10.78
N SER A 31 -10.02 -4.82 -10.54
CA SER A 31 -11.46 -4.69 -10.72
C SER A 31 -11.79 -3.70 -11.83
N ILE A 32 -12.70 -4.09 -12.72
CA ILE A 32 -13.20 -3.21 -13.79
C ILE A 32 -14.48 -2.50 -13.34
N ASN A 33 -15.41 -3.23 -12.77
CA ASN A 33 -16.75 -2.74 -12.43
C ASN A 33 -17.00 -2.61 -10.93
N ARG A 34 -16.48 -3.50 -10.11
CA ARG A 34 -16.59 -3.46 -8.66
C ARG A 34 -15.20 -3.52 -8.03
N ARG A 35 -15.03 -2.93 -6.85
CA ARG A 35 -13.73 -2.90 -6.18
C ARG A 35 -13.50 -4.20 -5.42
N THR A 36 -12.35 -4.84 -5.63
CA THR A 36 -11.88 -5.89 -4.72
C THR A 36 -11.61 -5.26 -3.37
N ASN A 37 -12.19 -5.81 -2.31
CA ASN A 37 -12.22 -5.19 -0.99
C ASN A 37 -11.63 -6.10 0.08
N ALA A 38 -10.62 -5.62 0.80
CA ALA A 38 -10.05 -6.27 1.98
C ALA A 38 -10.30 -5.38 3.20
N PHE A 39 -11.24 -5.75 4.04
CA PHE A 39 -11.65 -4.90 5.16
C PHE A 39 -11.82 -5.68 6.47
N ARG A 40 -11.57 -4.99 7.60
CA ARG A 40 -11.71 -5.55 8.96
C ARG A 40 -10.92 -6.84 9.20
N ASN A 41 -9.79 -7.01 8.48
CA ASN A 41 -8.90 -8.12 8.76
C ASN A 41 -8.02 -7.79 9.98
N TYR A 42 -7.66 -8.79 10.76
CA TYR A 42 -6.79 -8.62 11.94
C TYR A 42 -5.35 -8.27 11.57
N GLY A 43 -4.91 -8.52 10.35
CA GLY A 43 -3.61 -8.16 9.82
C GLY A 43 -3.70 -7.08 8.75
N TYR A 44 -3.16 -7.40 7.58
CA TYR A 44 -3.17 -6.52 6.41
C TYR A 44 -4.33 -6.86 5.47
N GLY A 45 -4.82 -5.84 4.76
CA GLY A 45 -5.77 -6.07 3.68
C GLY A 45 -5.13 -6.84 2.53
N TYR A 46 -3.98 -6.37 2.05
CA TYR A 46 -3.19 -6.98 0.97
C TYR A 46 -1.75 -7.18 1.45
N PHE A 47 -1.24 -8.39 1.34
CA PHE A 47 0.08 -8.76 1.83
C PHE A 47 0.88 -9.55 0.79
N ALA A 48 1.99 -8.99 0.32
CA ALA A 48 2.92 -9.62 -0.60
C ALA A 48 4.27 -9.84 0.10
N ASP A 49 4.81 -11.05 0.03
CA ASP A 49 6.06 -11.44 0.69
C ASP A 49 6.89 -12.40 -0.17
N ASN A 50 8.23 -12.37 0.01
CA ASN A 50 9.16 -13.29 -0.65
C ASN A 50 8.95 -13.37 -2.18
N GLY A 51 9.07 -12.24 -2.86
CA GLY A 51 8.88 -12.13 -4.30
C GLY A 51 7.43 -12.23 -4.77
N GLY A 52 6.45 -12.34 -3.86
CA GLY A 52 5.04 -12.35 -4.19
C GLY A 52 4.59 -11.07 -4.90
N ARG A 53 3.66 -11.18 -5.82
CA ARG A 53 3.14 -10.04 -6.58
C ARG A 53 1.62 -9.93 -6.46
N ILE A 54 1.13 -8.72 -6.14
CA ILE A 54 -0.29 -8.41 -6.14
C ILE A 54 -0.58 -7.28 -7.13
N LEU A 55 -1.51 -7.51 -8.04
CA LEU A 55 -2.10 -6.46 -8.86
C LEU A 55 -3.40 -6.02 -8.18
N ALA A 56 -3.36 -4.89 -7.49
CA ALA A 56 -4.44 -4.39 -6.63
C ALA A 56 -5.06 -3.09 -7.17
N ASN A 57 -5.20 -2.98 -8.49
CA ASN A 57 -5.72 -1.77 -9.11
C ASN A 57 -7.18 -1.53 -8.72
N ARG A 58 -7.50 -0.29 -8.33
CA ARG A 58 -8.82 0.13 -7.88
C ARG A 58 -9.38 -0.67 -6.70
N SER A 59 -8.52 -1.28 -5.90
CA SER A 59 -8.90 -2.06 -4.72
C SER A 59 -9.06 -1.19 -3.46
N LEU A 60 -9.68 -1.76 -2.44
CA LEU A 60 -9.85 -1.14 -1.13
C LEU A 60 -9.17 -1.99 -0.05
N GLY A 61 -8.28 -1.39 0.73
CA GLY A 61 -7.65 -1.98 1.92
C GLY A 61 -8.00 -1.16 3.16
N ASN A 62 -9.23 -1.31 3.66
CA ASN A 62 -9.78 -0.39 4.66
C ASN A 62 -10.06 -1.08 6.01
N GLU A 63 -10.01 -0.31 7.11
CA GLU A 63 -10.40 -0.78 8.44
C GLU A 63 -9.63 -2.03 8.93
N ASN A 64 -8.43 -2.31 8.38
CA ASN A 64 -7.61 -3.43 8.82
C ASN A 64 -6.77 -3.04 10.05
N VAL A 65 -6.50 -4.01 10.95
CA VAL A 65 -5.83 -3.72 12.21
C VAL A 65 -4.37 -3.34 12.02
N ILE A 66 -3.61 -4.03 11.17
CA ILE A 66 -2.19 -3.71 10.99
C ILE A 66 -1.97 -2.70 9.86
N GLY A 67 -2.69 -2.81 8.75
CA GLY A 67 -2.56 -1.86 7.64
C GLY A 67 -3.31 -2.25 6.38
N GLY A 68 -3.37 -1.34 5.41
CA GLY A 68 -4.06 -1.58 4.14
C GLY A 68 -3.28 -2.51 3.23
N TYR A 69 -2.07 -2.11 2.84
CA TYR A 69 -1.20 -2.81 1.88
C TYR A 69 0.20 -2.94 2.44
N PHE A 70 0.77 -4.13 2.36
CA PHE A 70 2.13 -4.39 2.81
C PHE A 70 2.90 -5.29 1.85
N ALA A 71 4.05 -4.82 1.40
CA ALA A 71 5.00 -5.56 0.59
C ALA A 71 6.35 -5.64 1.30
N ARG A 72 7.00 -6.82 1.29
CA ARG A 72 8.35 -6.99 1.81
C ARG A 72 9.14 -8.09 1.08
N HIS A 73 10.48 -8.13 1.31
CA HIS A 73 11.39 -9.15 0.77
C HIS A 73 11.23 -9.35 -0.74
N HIS A 74 11.53 -8.30 -1.51
CA HIS A 74 11.48 -8.27 -2.97
C HIS A 74 10.09 -8.49 -3.59
N ALA A 75 9.04 -8.41 -2.79
CA ALA A 75 7.68 -8.47 -3.27
C ALA A 75 7.25 -7.17 -3.96
N SER A 76 6.13 -7.20 -4.68
CA SER A 76 5.58 -6.01 -5.32
C SER A 76 4.05 -5.95 -5.23
N ILE A 77 3.52 -4.72 -5.07
CA ILE A 77 2.09 -4.46 -5.16
C ILE A 77 1.84 -3.29 -6.12
N ASP A 78 1.01 -3.50 -7.12
CA ASP A 78 0.47 -2.42 -7.95
C ASP A 78 -0.79 -1.87 -7.27
N ILE A 79 -0.69 -0.59 -6.85
CA ILE A 79 -1.71 0.12 -6.07
C ILE A 79 -2.42 1.21 -6.90
N THR A 80 -2.42 1.11 -8.22
CA THR A 80 -3.03 2.14 -9.09
C THR A 80 -4.49 2.37 -8.74
N HIS A 81 -4.84 3.62 -8.37
CA HIS A 81 -6.16 4.03 -7.89
C HIS A 81 -6.70 3.23 -6.69
N ALA A 82 -5.83 2.59 -5.93
CA ALA A 82 -6.21 1.88 -4.71
C ALA A 82 -6.41 2.84 -3.53
N ASN A 83 -7.26 2.45 -2.59
CA ASN A 83 -7.51 3.22 -1.37
C ASN A 83 -7.15 2.41 -0.12
N ALA A 84 -6.45 3.05 0.82
CA ALA A 84 -6.12 2.52 2.12
C ALA A 84 -6.61 3.48 3.21
N ASN A 85 -7.80 3.23 3.74
CA ASN A 85 -8.44 4.18 4.64
C ASN A 85 -8.82 3.54 5.98
N HIS A 86 -8.76 4.34 7.06
CA HIS A 86 -9.21 3.95 8.39
C HIS A 86 -8.54 2.68 8.96
N ASN A 87 -7.30 2.36 8.52
CA ASN A 87 -6.56 1.26 9.12
C ASN A 87 -5.96 1.70 10.47
N GLN A 88 -5.85 0.78 11.44
CA GLN A 88 -5.22 1.07 12.73
C GLN A 88 -3.70 1.23 12.63
N GLY A 89 -3.07 0.73 11.58
CA GLY A 89 -1.67 1.00 11.27
C GLY A 89 -1.51 1.93 10.07
N HIS A 90 -0.61 1.57 9.15
CA HIS A 90 -0.29 2.37 7.97
C HIS A 90 -1.23 2.08 6.79
N GLY A 91 -1.37 3.05 5.88
CA GLY A 91 -2.10 2.84 4.63
C GLY A 91 -1.34 1.87 3.71
N TYR A 92 -0.14 2.25 3.31
CA TYR A 92 0.74 1.50 2.41
C TYR A 92 2.13 1.36 3.00
N THR A 93 2.73 0.18 2.87
CA THR A 93 4.07 -0.09 3.37
C THR A 93 4.87 -0.93 2.37
N ALA A 94 6.11 -0.51 2.08
CA ALA A 94 7.10 -1.30 1.34
C ALA A 94 8.42 -1.33 2.09
N ILE A 95 8.89 -2.52 2.47
CA ILE A 95 10.15 -2.76 3.15
C ILE A 95 10.99 -3.71 2.31
N ASN A 96 12.10 -3.22 1.72
CA ASN A 96 12.86 -3.99 0.74
C ASN A 96 11.94 -4.59 -0.35
N ALA A 97 11.04 -3.78 -0.88
CA ALA A 97 9.95 -4.19 -1.77
C ALA A 97 9.50 -3.00 -2.63
N THR A 98 8.58 -3.24 -3.56
CA THR A 98 8.13 -2.23 -4.52
C THR A 98 6.63 -1.97 -4.40
N LEU A 99 6.28 -0.68 -4.36
CA LEU A 99 4.93 -0.20 -4.62
C LEU A 99 4.92 0.58 -5.94
N LEU A 100 4.03 0.20 -6.83
CA LEU A 100 3.82 0.87 -8.11
C LEU A 100 2.39 1.39 -8.16
N GLY A 101 2.17 2.59 -8.68
CA GLY A 101 0.82 3.02 -8.94
C GLY A 101 0.59 4.52 -9.00
N ASN A 102 -0.46 4.90 -9.69
CA ASN A 102 -0.88 6.27 -9.83
C ASN A 102 -2.22 6.50 -9.12
N GLY A 103 -2.40 7.69 -8.54
CA GLY A 103 -3.66 8.07 -7.91
C GLY A 103 -4.06 7.25 -6.69
N ALA A 104 -3.11 6.58 -6.02
CA ALA A 104 -3.40 5.86 -4.78
C ALA A 104 -3.63 6.83 -3.62
N GLU A 105 -4.54 6.48 -2.72
CA GLU A 105 -4.94 7.32 -1.61
C GLU A 105 -4.80 6.62 -0.26
N ALA A 106 -4.22 7.32 0.73
CA ALA A 106 -4.12 6.89 2.12
C ALA A 106 -4.79 7.91 3.03
N ARG A 107 -5.92 7.58 3.62
CA ARG A 107 -6.70 8.53 4.42
C ARG A 107 -7.07 8.00 5.80
N PHE A 108 -6.97 8.88 6.80
CA PHE A 108 -7.45 8.61 8.16
C PHE A 108 -6.92 7.33 8.79
N ASN A 109 -5.70 6.91 8.43
CA ASN A 109 -5.03 5.79 9.09
C ASN A 109 -4.45 6.26 10.43
N GLN A 110 -4.41 5.38 11.43
CA GLN A 110 -3.81 5.71 12.73
C GLN A 110 -2.26 5.73 12.70
N GLY A 111 -1.65 5.21 11.65
CA GLY A 111 -0.23 5.35 11.35
C GLY A 111 0.04 6.39 10.25
N ASN A 112 1.07 6.15 9.45
CA ASN A 112 1.42 6.97 8.29
C ASN A 112 0.57 6.61 7.06
N GLY A 113 0.48 7.53 6.10
CA GLY A 113 -0.16 7.25 4.83
C GLY A 113 0.64 6.22 4.02
N PHE A 114 1.89 6.57 3.69
CA PHE A 114 2.84 5.74 2.96
C PHE A 114 4.12 5.57 3.79
N VAL A 115 4.62 4.34 3.89
CA VAL A 115 5.89 4.00 4.54
C VAL A 115 6.76 3.23 3.56
N ILE A 116 7.92 3.78 3.22
CA ILE A 116 8.89 3.14 2.34
C ILE A 116 10.23 3.10 3.07
N GLY A 117 10.78 1.92 3.23
CA GLY A 117 12.00 1.75 4.01
C GLY A 117 12.89 0.61 3.54
N GLN A 118 14.14 0.59 4.07
CA GLN A 118 15.10 -0.49 3.87
C GLN A 118 15.27 -0.90 2.38
N SER A 119 15.72 0.05 1.54
CA SER A 119 15.84 -0.13 0.09
C SER A 119 14.52 -0.38 -0.66
N GLY A 120 13.40 0.01 -0.05
CA GLY A 120 12.11 -0.01 -0.71
C GLY A 120 12.04 0.98 -1.89
N PHE A 121 11.13 0.73 -2.80
CA PHE A 121 10.91 1.56 -3.98
C PHE A 121 9.42 1.94 -4.11
N LEU A 122 9.17 3.22 -4.33
CA LEU A 122 7.84 3.75 -4.63
C LEU A 122 7.90 4.53 -5.94
N ASP A 123 7.09 4.11 -6.91
CA ASP A 123 6.89 4.85 -8.15
C ASP A 123 5.40 5.08 -8.39
N GLY A 124 4.97 6.35 -8.32
CA GLY A 124 3.57 6.69 -8.51
C GLY A 124 3.26 8.17 -8.52
N SER A 125 2.54 8.60 -9.55
CA SER A 125 2.06 9.97 -9.70
C SER A 125 0.75 10.20 -8.96
N PHE A 126 0.46 11.47 -8.60
CA PHE A 126 -0.81 11.89 -8.00
C PHE A 126 -1.19 11.13 -6.72
N LEU A 127 -0.20 10.67 -5.97
CA LEU A 127 -0.45 10.01 -4.68
C LEU A 127 -1.03 11.00 -3.67
N MET A 128 -1.98 10.57 -2.85
CA MET A 128 -2.62 11.41 -1.84
C MET A 128 -2.54 10.79 -0.45
N ALA A 129 -2.05 11.58 0.53
CA ALA A 129 -2.03 11.20 1.94
C ALA A 129 -2.75 12.28 2.77
N TYR A 130 -3.88 11.94 3.39
CA TYR A 130 -4.71 12.92 4.06
C TYR A 130 -5.21 12.43 5.42
N GLY A 131 -5.11 13.30 6.44
CA GLY A 131 -5.72 13.06 7.76
C GLY A 131 -5.18 11.86 8.52
N ASN A 132 -3.98 11.37 8.17
CA ASN A 132 -3.35 10.26 8.91
C ASN A 132 -2.78 10.76 10.24
N ALA A 133 -2.78 9.92 11.28
CA ALA A 133 -2.24 10.29 12.59
C ALA A 133 -0.70 10.33 12.62
N GLY A 134 -0.02 9.76 11.64
CA GLY A 134 1.41 9.90 11.40
C GLY A 134 1.75 10.93 10.33
N TYR A 135 2.83 10.68 9.59
CA TYR A 135 3.20 11.44 8.40
C TYR A 135 2.35 11.03 7.19
N GLY A 136 2.20 11.94 6.22
CA GLY A 136 1.67 11.57 4.91
C GLY A 136 2.56 10.55 4.22
N TYR A 137 3.88 10.84 4.17
CA TYR A 137 4.92 9.99 3.60
C TYR A 137 6.07 9.84 4.59
N HIS A 138 6.40 8.61 4.96
CA HIS A 138 7.57 8.27 5.76
C HIS A 138 8.55 7.49 4.89
N LEU A 139 9.69 8.09 4.59
CA LEU A 139 10.68 7.61 3.63
C LEU A 139 12.02 7.43 4.33
N ASP A 140 12.47 6.19 4.50
CA ASP A 140 13.69 5.86 5.23
C ASP A 140 14.57 4.89 4.43
N HIS A 141 15.81 5.31 4.06
CA HIS A 141 16.74 4.51 3.24
C HIS A 141 16.08 3.90 2.01
N CYS A 142 15.38 4.70 1.19
CA CYS A 142 14.57 4.24 0.07
C CYS A 142 14.70 5.14 -1.16
N GLN A 143 14.07 4.74 -2.25
CA GLN A 143 13.88 5.54 -3.44
C GLN A 143 12.38 5.78 -3.68
N ALA A 144 12.00 7.02 -3.95
CA ALA A 144 10.61 7.38 -4.22
C ALA A 144 10.53 8.38 -5.39
N PHE A 145 9.80 8.03 -6.41
CA PHE A 145 9.43 8.89 -7.52
C PHE A 145 7.93 9.17 -7.44
N MET A 146 7.58 10.40 -7.04
CA MET A 146 6.20 10.76 -6.67
C MET A 146 5.78 12.11 -7.28
N PRO A 147 5.76 12.26 -8.59
CA PRO A 147 5.32 13.51 -9.20
C PRO A 147 3.86 13.82 -8.82
N TYR A 148 3.61 15.09 -8.51
CA TYR A 148 2.29 15.60 -8.09
C TYR A 148 1.71 14.96 -6.81
N ALA A 149 2.55 14.30 -5.97
CA ALA A 149 2.11 13.77 -4.69
C ALA A 149 1.65 14.89 -3.75
N ARG A 150 0.55 14.66 -3.04
CA ARG A 150 -0.05 15.61 -2.10
C ARG A 150 -0.19 15.01 -0.72
N GLY A 151 0.03 15.83 0.31
CA GLY A 151 -0.16 15.42 1.69
C GLY A 151 -0.59 16.62 2.53
N TRP A 152 -1.72 16.49 3.24
CA TRP A 152 -2.22 17.54 4.13
C TRP A 152 -3.03 16.98 5.29
N LYS A 153 -3.16 17.78 6.36
CA LYS A 153 -3.85 17.39 7.61
C LYS A 153 -3.35 16.07 8.22
N ASN A 154 -2.12 15.64 7.94
CA ASN A 154 -1.48 14.54 8.64
C ASN A 154 -0.87 15.10 9.94
N ALA A 155 -1.05 14.39 11.07
CA ALA A 155 -0.73 14.94 12.38
C ALA A 155 0.75 15.29 12.57
N LEU A 156 1.67 14.49 11.99
CA LEU A 156 3.11 14.73 12.05
C LEU A 156 3.67 15.49 10.83
N GLY A 157 2.82 15.85 9.86
CA GLY A 157 3.20 16.59 8.67
C GLY A 157 3.12 15.80 7.37
N ARG A 158 3.46 16.48 6.27
CA ARG A 158 3.38 15.89 4.93
C ARG A 158 4.38 14.77 4.72
N MET A 159 5.65 14.98 5.11
CA MET A 159 6.74 14.06 4.78
C MET A 159 7.82 14.04 5.86
N TYR A 160 8.28 12.85 6.17
CA TYR A 160 9.52 12.58 6.88
C TYR A 160 10.46 11.81 5.95
N LYS A 161 11.74 12.22 5.88
CA LYS A 161 12.72 11.67 4.95
C LYS A 161 14.07 11.51 5.62
N VAL A 162 14.63 10.30 5.58
CA VAL A 162 15.98 9.99 6.05
C VAL A 162 16.72 9.20 4.97
N HIS A 163 17.96 9.60 4.61
CA HIS A 163 18.83 8.93 3.65
C HIS A 163 18.11 8.37 2.40
N SER A 164 17.14 9.12 1.87
CA SER A 164 16.28 8.68 0.78
C SER A 164 16.40 9.60 -0.43
N TYR A 165 16.38 9.01 -1.63
CA TYR A 165 16.23 9.77 -2.87
C TYR A 165 14.74 9.97 -3.16
N VAL A 166 14.32 11.22 -3.29
CA VAL A 166 12.90 11.56 -3.54
C VAL A 166 12.80 12.57 -4.67
N ALA A 167 12.12 12.19 -5.74
CA ALA A 167 11.76 13.09 -6.83
C ALA A 167 10.28 13.45 -6.76
N ILE A 168 10.00 14.74 -6.54
CA ILE A 168 8.67 15.35 -6.53
C ILE A 168 8.72 16.52 -7.50
N LYS A 169 7.81 16.58 -8.43
CA LYS A 169 7.62 17.72 -9.33
C LYS A 169 6.28 18.37 -9.07
#